data_4358247e355213a124ad448735b75f91
#
_entry.id   4358247e355213a124ad448735b75f91
#
_cell.length_a   1.000
_cell.length_b   1.000
_cell.length_c   1.000
_cell.angle_alpha   90.00
_cell.angle_beta   90.00
_cell.angle_gamma   90.00
#
_symmetry.space_group_name_H-M   'P 1'
#
loop_
_entity.id
_entity.type
_entity.pdbx_description
1 polymer ?
#
loop_
_entity_poly.entity_id
_entity_poly.type
_entity_poly.pdbx_seq_one_letter_code
_entity_poly.pdbx_strand_id
1 'polypeptide(L)'
;MTNRKLAAGAAGLALIAAGGAAAVSASGADTAQAPETAVVKQKAGIGFKPNRWIKDKLRFNKDVYTVQSGGTLRVVNTQADEGPHTVSIVKKKDLPDSFNCPVCDKLGEAHGADPNGNKPAKFDFVENGVGQKDPANFNKPGDSGITGPNKGDKFEVPVTAPAGKTLHFMCIVHPWMQAKLKVE
;
A
#
# COMPACT_ATOMS: atom_id res chain seq x y z
N MET A 1 48.12 56.94 0.96
CA MET A 1 48.95 56.96 -0.25
C MET A 1 48.20 56.24 -1.33
N THR A 2 47.44 56.99 -2.14
CA THR A 2 47.76 57.30 -3.56
C THR A 2 47.84 56.03 -4.42
N ASN A 3 47.10 55.77 -5.48
CA ASN A 3 46.42 56.50 -6.53
C ASN A 3 45.68 55.52 -7.40
N ARG A 4 44.42 55.74 -7.82
CA ARG A 4 43.99 56.25 -9.14
C ARG A 4 44.50 55.52 -10.39
N LYS A 5 43.59 55.02 -11.25
CA LYS A 5 43.05 55.56 -12.52
C LYS A 5 42.24 54.47 -13.21
N LEU A 6 40.99 54.59 -13.53
CA LEU A 6 40.30 55.24 -14.70
C LEU A 6 40.88 54.86 -16.09
N ALA A 7 40.00 54.22 -16.91
CA ALA A 7 39.60 54.55 -18.27
C ALA A 7 38.84 53.40 -18.89
N ALA A 8 37.58 53.53 -19.21
CA ALA A 8 36.96 53.98 -20.46
C ALA A 8 37.19 53.00 -21.62
N GLY A 9 36.20 52.30 -22.07
CA GLY A 9 35.18 52.70 -23.02
C GLY A 9 35.37 51.97 -24.32
N ALA A 10 34.37 51.24 -24.80
CA ALA A 10 34.02 51.17 -26.21
C ALA A 10 32.67 50.46 -26.40
N ALA A 11 31.81 51.18 -27.06
CA ALA A 11 30.51 50.69 -27.53
C ALA A 11 30.69 49.78 -28.74
N GLY A 12 29.88 48.73 -28.81
CA GLY A 12 29.80 47.85 -29.97
C GLY A 12 28.36 47.42 -30.23
N LEU A 13 27.91 47.75 -31.38
CA LEU A 13 26.58 47.75 -31.95
C LEU A 13 25.82 46.41 -31.84
N ALA A 14 24.51 46.57 -31.74
CA ALA A 14 23.46 45.57 -31.86
C ALA A 14 23.46 44.80 -33.19
N LEU A 15 23.15 43.50 -33.10
CA LEU A 15 22.54 42.78 -34.19
C LEU A 15 21.34 42.00 -33.60
N ILE A 16 20.17 42.52 -33.95
CA ILE A 16 18.89 41.88 -33.70
C ILE A 16 18.74 40.76 -34.75
N ALA A 17 18.92 39.50 -34.31
CA ALA A 17 18.48 38.35 -35.05
C ALA A 17 17.13 37.93 -34.47
N ALA A 18 16.05 38.29 -35.18
CA ALA A 18 14.71 37.75 -34.93
C ALA A 18 14.69 36.28 -35.34
N GLY A 19 15.01 35.40 -34.38
CA GLY A 19 14.78 33.95 -34.49
C GLY A 19 13.51 33.62 -33.74
N GLY A 20 12.42 33.36 -34.48
CA GLY A 20 11.18 32.87 -33.92
C GLY A 20 11.39 31.49 -33.25
N ALA A 21 11.53 31.50 -31.94
CA ALA A 21 11.43 30.28 -31.17
C ALA A 21 9.96 29.86 -31.11
N ALA A 22 9.58 28.88 -31.92
CA ALA A 22 8.33 28.18 -31.73
C ALA A 22 8.41 27.48 -30.35
N ALA A 23 7.70 28.04 -29.37
CA ALA A 23 7.48 27.41 -28.10
C ALA A 23 6.66 26.13 -28.35
N VAL A 24 7.34 25.02 -28.43
CA VAL A 24 6.68 23.72 -28.33
C VAL A 24 6.16 23.65 -26.90
N SER A 25 4.87 23.95 -26.72
CA SER A 25 4.16 23.65 -25.49
C SER A 25 4.10 22.12 -25.38
N ALA A 26 5.07 21.54 -24.69
CA ALA A 26 4.96 20.18 -24.23
C ALA A 26 3.77 20.18 -23.26
N SER A 27 2.63 19.69 -23.75
CA SER A 27 1.51 19.30 -22.91
C SER A 27 2.02 18.17 -22.03
N GLY A 28 2.60 18.49 -20.87
CA GLY A 28 2.91 17.53 -19.84
C GLY A 28 1.59 16.91 -19.44
N ALA A 29 1.36 15.65 -19.84
CA ALA A 29 0.35 14.85 -19.19
C ALA A 29 0.74 14.87 -17.71
N ASP A 30 -0.11 15.49 -16.89
CA ASP A 30 -0.05 15.44 -15.44
C ASP A 30 -0.20 13.97 -15.05
N THR A 31 0.91 13.24 -15.01
CA THR A 31 0.96 11.92 -14.41
C THR A 31 0.83 12.17 -12.91
N ALA A 32 -0.42 12.05 -12.43
CA ALA A 32 -0.70 12.18 -11.00
C ALA A 32 0.26 11.28 -10.24
N GLN A 33 1.14 11.90 -9.47
CA GLN A 33 2.12 11.18 -8.66
C GLN A 33 1.39 10.26 -7.68
N ALA A 34 1.91 9.05 -7.49
CA ALA A 34 1.34 8.12 -6.53
C ALA A 34 1.31 8.73 -5.12
N PRO A 35 0.30 8.46 -4.30
CA PRO A 35 0.18 9.03 -2.98
C PRO A 35 1.28 8.51 -2.04
N GLU A 36 1.77 9.36 -1.15
CA GLU A 36 2.67 8.96 -0.07
C GLU A 36 2.02 7.98 0.89
N THR A 37 0.70 8.08 1.08
CA THR A 37 -0.07 7.17 1.94
C THR A 37 -1.21 6.53 1.17
N ALA A 38 -1.19 5.22 1.05
CA ALA A 38 -2.32 4.43 0.59
C ALA A 38 -3.17 3.97 1.78
N VAL A 39 -4.50 4.12 1.69
CA VAL A 39 -5.42 3.73 2.75
C VAL A 39 -6.27 2.54 2.31
N VAL A 40 -6.11 1.41 2.99
CA VAL A 40 -6.90 0.19 2.82
C VAL A 40 -8.04 0.17 3.83
N LYS A 41 -9.27 -0.02 3.35
CA LYS A 41 -10.49 -0.15 4.14
C LYS A 41 -11.26 -1.38 3.68
N GLN A 42 -12.22 -1.83 4.50
CA GLN A 42 -13.10 -2.93 4.16
C GLN A 42 -14.48 -2.40 3.77
N LYS A 43 -15.21 -3.20 3.02
CA LYS A 43 -16.65 -3.09 2.79
C LYS A 43 -17.27 -4.39 3.20
N ALA A 44 -18.29 -4.35 4.03
CA ALA A 44 -19.00 -5.52 4.50
C ALA A 44 -20.44 -5.57 4.00
N GLY A 45 -21.09 -6.66 4.28
CA GLY A 45 -22.50 -6.92 4.08
C GLY A 45 -22.76 -8.39 3.84
N ILE A 46 -23.73 -8.93 4.54
CA ILE A 46 -24.21 -10.29 4.36
C ILE A 46 -25.58 -10.25 3.73
N GLY A 47 -25.79 -11.01 2.67
CA GLY A 47 -27.10 -11.28 2.08
C GLY A 47 -27.39 -12.77 2.24
N PHE A 48 -28.64 -13.13 2.48
CA PHE A 48 -29.02 -14.53 2.48
C PHE A 48 -30.43 -14.75 1.94
N LYS A 49 -30.68 -15.96 1.49
CA LYS A 49 -32.01 -16.46 1.18
C LYS A 49 -32.20 -17.75 1.97
N PRO A 50 -33.22 -17.83 2.86
CA PRO A 50 -33.41 -19.00 3.71
C PRO A 50 -33.37 -20.30 2.92
N ASN A 51 -32.63 -21.29 3.41
CA ASN A 51 -32.45 -22.62 2.82
C ASN A 51 -31.93 -22.66 1.37
N ARG A 52 -31.32 -21.56 0.89
CA ARG A 52 -30.82 -21.50 -0.49
C ARG A 52 -29.37 -21.05 -0.56
N TRP A 53 -29.03 -19.85 0.00
CA TRP A 53 -27.68 -19.33 -0.07
C TRP A 53 -27.42 -18.24 0.99
N ILE A 54 -26.15 -18.12 1.33
CA ILE A 54 -25.56 -16.98 2.04
C ILE A 54 -24.51 -16.40 1.12
N LYS A 55 -24.46 -15.07 1.01
CA LYS A 55 -23.48 -14.33 0.26
C LYS A 55 -22.79 -13.34 1.18
N ASP A 56 -21.54 -13.60 1.49
CA ASP A 56 -20.67 -12.65 2.14
C ASP A 56 -20.17 -11.64 1.10
N LYS A 57 -20.26 -10.34 1.41
CA LYS A 57 -19.80 -9.23 0.59
C LYS A 57 -18.58 -8.54 1.19
N LEU A 58 -18.04 -9.10 2.28
CA LEU A 58 -16.84 -8.57 2.92
C LEU A 58 -15.68 -8.60 1.93
N ARG A 59 -15.05 -7.45 1.72
CA ARG A 59 -13.92 -7.26 0.81
C ARG A 59 -13.14 -6.01 1.13
N PHE A 60 -11.94 -5.89 0.59
CA PHE A 60 -11.26 -4.60 0.51
C PHE A 60 -12.08 -3.61 -0.35
N ASN A 61 -12.03 -2.33 -0.02
CA ASN A 61 -12.83 -1.30 -0.71
C ASN A 61 -12.35 -1.00 -2.13
N LYS A 62 -11.15 -1.48 -2.50
CA LYS A 62 -10.57 -1.43 -3.85
C LYS A 62 -9.85 -2.74 -4.18
N ASP A 63 -9.77 -3.06 -5.45
CA ASP A 63 -9.00 -4.21 -5.96
C ASP A 63 -7.53 -3.84 -6.21
N VAL A 64 -7.25 -2.54 -6.40
CA VAL A 64 -5.91 -2.00 -6.64
C VAL A 64 -5.72 -0.73 -5.82
N TYR A 65 -4.62 -0.66 -5.12
CA TYR A 65 -4.10 0.51 -4.41
C TYR A 65 -2.78 0.93 -5.06
N THR A 66 -2.42 2.20 -4.91
CA THR A 66 -1.16 2.76 -5.38
C THR A 66 -0.50 3.52 -4.24
N VAL A 67 0.81 3.40 -4.11
CA VAL A 67 1.62 4.11 -3.12
C VAL A 67 3.01 4.37 -3.69
N GLN A 68 3.67 5.44 -3.25
CA GLN A 68 5.08 5.68 -3.56
C GLN A 68 5.98 4.65 -2.87
N SER A 69 7.11 4.32 -3.50
CA SER A 69 8.20 3.61 -2.83
C SER A 69 8.71 4.45 -1.65
N GLY A 70 8.82 3.85 -0.47
CA GLY A 70 9.10 4.56 0.78
C GLY A 70 7.89 5.19 1.46
N GLY A 71 6.71 5.14 0.83
CA GLY A 71 5.47 5.65 1.41
C GLY A 71 4.86 4.71 2.44
N THR A 72 3.67 5.02 2.90
CA THR A 72 2.99 4.33 4.00
C THR A 72 1.72 3.63 3.53
N LEU A 73 1.51 2.39 3.94
CA LEU A 73 0.23 1.71 3.86
C LEU A 73 -0.47 1.81 5.22
N ARG A 74 -1.62 2.49 5.23
CA ARG A 74 -2.51 2.56 6.39
C ARG A 74 -3.68 1.61 6.17
N VAL A 75 -3.90 0.71 7.11
CA VAL A 75 -5.03 -0.23 7.11
C VAL A 75 -5.97 0.14 8.25
N VAL A 76 -7.25 0.31 7.94
CA VAL A 76 -8.25 0.74 8.94
C VAL A 76 -9.39 -0.26 8.93
N ASN A 77 -9.68 -0.88 10.08
CA ASN A 77 -10.88 -1.67 10.27
C ASN A 77 -12.11 -0.74 10.29
N THR A 78 -12.99 -0.87 9.30
CA THR A 78 -14.19 -0.04 9.17
C THR A 78 -15.46 -0.77 9.59
N GLN A 79 -15.34 -2.02 10.02
CA GLN A 79 -16.45 -2.89 10.41
C GLN A 79 -16.32 -3.27 11.89
N ALA A 80 -17.43 -3.22 12.63
CA ALA A 80 -17.43 -3.53 14.05
C ALA A 80 -17.57 -5.05 14.34
N ASP A 81 -18.23 -5.78 13.43
CA ASP A 81 -18.75 -7.11 13.72
C ASP A 81 -18.06 -8.23 12.92
N GLU A 82 -17.05 -7.86 12.12
CA GLU A 82 -16.38 -8.79 11.20
C GLU A 82 -15.00 -9.25 11.72
N GLY A 83 -14.66 -8.86 12.95
CA GLY A 83 -13.39 -9.24 13.58
C GLY A 83 -12.17 -8.48 13.05
N PRO A 84 -10.95 -8.98 13.35
CA PRO A 84 -9.72 -8.39 12.87
C PRO A 84 -9.51 -8.64 11.38
N HIS A 85 -8.79 -7.75 10.72
CA HIS A 85 -8.40 -7.90 9.32
C HIS A 85 -6.90 -7.83 9.18
N THR A 86 -6.35 -8.58 8.21
CA THR A 86 -4.94 -8.46 7.85
C THR A 86 -4.77 -7.86 6.46
N VAL A 87 -3.59 -7.29 6.26
CA VAL A 87 -3.00 -7.13 4.93
C VAL A 87 -1.72 -7.94 4.93
N SER A 88 -1.73 -9.04 4.21
CA SER A 88 -0.67 -10.02 4.18
C SER A 88 -0.15 -10.16 2.75
N ILE A 89 1.12 -9.84 2.54
CA ILE A 89 1.75 -9.91 1.23
C ILE A 89 2.03 -11.36 0.89
N VAL A 90 1.52 -11.81 -0.26
CA VAL A 90 1.66 -13.19 -0.73
C VAL A 90 2.10 -13.24 -2.18
N LYS A 91 2.61 -14.38 -2.63
CA LYS A 91 2.83 -14.59 -4.06
C LYS A 91 1.49 -14.71 -4.78
N LYS A 92 1.39 -14.21 -6.00
CA LYS A 92 0.15 -14.30 -6.81
C LYS A 92 -0.40 -15.73 -6.90
N LYS A 93 0.48 -16.72 -7.04
CA LYS A 93 0.11 -18.13 -7.14
C LYS A 93 -0.40 -18.75 -5.83
N ASP A 94 -0.15 -18.09 -4.70
CA ASP A 94 -0.54 -18.56 -3.36
C ASP A 94 -1.87 -17.91 -2.90
N LEU A 95 -2.46 -17.03 -3.73
CA LEU A 95 -3.80 -16.50 -3.48
C LEU A 95 -4.81 -17.64 -3.60
N PRO A 96 -5.59 -17.93 -2.54
CA PRO A 96 -6.55 -19.02 -2.57
C PRO A 96 -7.78 -18.69 -3.43
N ASP A 97 -8.38 -19.69 -4.01
CA ASP A 97 -9.69 -19.69 -4.69
C ASP A 97 -10.75 -20.45 -3.90
N SER A 98 -10.39 -20.96 -2.74
CA SER A 98 -11.23 -21.72 -1.82
C SER A 98 -10.85 -21.43 -0.37
N PHE A 99 -11.55 -22.03 0.58
CA PHE A 99 -11.21 -21.94 2.02
C PHE A 99 -9.95 -22.73 2.40
N ASN A 100 -9.45 -23.60 1.53
CA ASN A 100 -8.17 -24.26 1.76
C ASN A 100 -7.03 -23.27 1.49
N CYS A 101 -6.43 -22.75 2.54
CA CYS A 101 -5.46 -21.64 2.47
C CYS A 101 -4.19 -21.93 3.29
N PRO A 102 -3.26 -22.75 2.78
CA PRO A 102 -2.02 -23.06 3.51
C PRO A 102 -1.16 -21.82 3.84
N VAL A 103 -1.24 -20.76 3.02
CA VAL A 103 -0.55 -19.51 3.32
C VAL A 103 -1.21 -18.75 4.47
N CYS A 104 -2.53 -18.90 4.65
CA CYS A 104 -3.24 -18.32 5.80
C CYS A 104 -2.78 -18.98 7.10
N ASP A 105 -2.71 -20.30 7.12
CA ASP A 105 -2.27 -21.06 8.29
C ASP A 105 -0.85 -20.65 8.68
N LYS A 106 0.07 -20.64 7.71
CA LYS A 106 1.46 -20.26 7.94
C LYS A 106 1.62 -18.85 8.47
N LEU A 107 0.88 -17.88 7.93
CA LEU A 107 0.96 -16.49 8.39
C LEU A 107 0.20 -16.31 9.72
N GLY A 108 -0.87 -17.05 9.95
CA GLY A 108 -1.55 -17.11 11.24
C GLY A 108 -0.62 -17.61 12.36
N GLU A 109 0.09 -18.69 12.12
CA GLU A 109 1.12 -19.21 13.04
C GLU A 109 2.23 -18.17 13.28
N ALA A 110 2.68 -17.47 12.24
CA ALA A 110 3.68 -16.41 12.38
C ALA A 110 3.18 -15.22 13.22
N HIS A 111 1.90 -14.87 13.14
CA HIS A 111 1.25 -13.93 14.07
C HIS A 111 1.10 -14.51 15.49
N GLY A 112 1.38 -15.80 15.68
CA GLY A 112 1.16 -16.49 16.94
C GLY A 112 -0.32 -16.67 17.28
N ALA A 113 -1.17 -16.75 16.26
CA ALA A 113 -2.59 -17.04 16.42
C ALA A 113 -2.80 -18.48 16.87
N ASP A 114 -3.79 -18.68 17.73
CA ASP A 114 -4.23 -20.03 18.11
C ASP A 114 -5.07 -20.62 16.95
N PRO A 115 -4.68 -21.78 16.40
CA PRO A 115 -5.44 -22.42 15.32
C PRO A 115 -6.90 -22.78 15.72
N ASN A 116 -7.18 -22.88 17.01
CA ASN A 116 -8.53 -23.07 17.52
C ASN A 116 -9.30 -21.76 17.75
N GLY A 117 -8.70 -20.60 17.47
CA GLY A 117 -9.34 -19.29 17.60
C GLY A 117 -9.62 -18.82 19.03
N ASN A 118 -9.06 -19.51 20.05
CA ASN A 118 -9.34 -19.22 21.46
C ASN A 118 -8.51 -18.07 22.03
N LYS A 119 -7.49 -17.63 21.30
CA LYS A 119 -6.60 -16.53 21.73
C LYS A 119 -6.32 -15.57 20.57
N PRO A 120 -6.23 -14.27 20.85
CA PRO A 120 -5.84 -13.30 19.82
C PRO A 120 -4.40 -13.57 19.34
N ALA A 121 -4.07 -13.01 18.18
CA ALA A 121 -2.71 -13.01 17.67
C ALA A 121 -1.75 -12.40 18.71
N LYS A 122 -0.57 -12.99 18.85
CA LYS A 122 0.47 -12.53 19.78
C LYS A 122 1.26 -11.36 19.22
N PHE A 123 1.40 -11.31 17.90
CA PHE A 123 2.16 -10.32 17.17
C PHE A 123 1.28 -9.56 16.18
N ASP A 124 1.35 -8.23 16.22
CA ASP A 124 0.59 -7.37 15.31
C ASP A 124 1.19 -7.38 13.90
N PHE A 125 2.48 -7.70 13.78
CA PHE A 125 3.21 -7.72 12.52
C PHE A 125 3.98 -9.01 12.31
N VAL A 126 4.20 -9.32 11.03
CA VAL A 126 5.06 -10.40 10.56
C VAL A 126 5.97 -9.81 9.50
N GLU A 127 7.28 -9.98 9.64
CA GLU A 127 8.26 -9.64 8.63
C GLU A 127 9.04 -10.87 8.21
N ASN A 128 9.06 -11.17 6.89
CA ASN A 128 9.69 -12.36 6.35
C ASN A 128 9.18 -13.69 6.95
N GLY A 129 7.92 -13.74 7.36
CA GLY A 129 7.35 -14.92 8.02
C GLY A 129 7.68 -15.06 9.51
N VAL A 130 8.25 -14.03 10.14
CA VAL A 130 8.57 -14.00 11.57
C VAL A 130 7.74 -12.95 12.26
N GLY A 131 7.03 -13.35 13.32
CA GLY A 131 6.18 -12.46 14.11
C GLY A 131 6.99 -11.46 14.92
N GLN A 132 6.53 -10.19 14.94
CA GLN A 132 7.16 -9.09 15.67
C GLN A 132 6.13 -8.07 16.16
N LYS A 133 6.53 -7.18 17.09
CA LYS A 133 5.66 -6.12 17.61
C LYS A 133 5.80 -4.81 16.85
N ASP A 134 6.98 -4.55 16.30
CA ASP A 134 7.25 -3.35 15.51
C ASP A 134 6.67 -3.48 14.10
N PRO A 135 6.27 -2.38 13.46
CA PRO A 135 5.76 -2.40 12.10
C PRO A 135 6.73 -3.09 11.12
N ALA A 136 6.21 -4.05 10.35
CA ALA A 136 6.95 -4.74 9.30
C ALA A 136 7.22 -3.81 8.11
N ASN A 137 8.32 -4.05 7.39
CA ASN A 137 8.58 -3.39 6.11
C ASN A 137 7.88 -4.16 4.98
N PHE A 138 6.83 -3.57 4.39
CA PHE A 138 6.10 -4.23 3.31
C PHE A 138 6.86 -4.13 2.00
N ASN A 139 7.53 -5.23 1.62
CA ASN A 139 8.33 -5.29 0.39
C ASN A 139 8.25 -6.63 -0.35
N LYS A 140 7.82 -7.71 0.30
CA LYS A 140 7.82 -9.07 -0.26
C LYS A 140 6.80 -10.01 0.39
N PRO A 141 6.52 -11.15 -0.23
CA PRO A 141 5.69 -12.18 0.38
C PRO A 141 6.24 -12.66 1.72
N GLY A 142 5.34 -12.79 2.70
CA GLY A 142 5.66 -13.13 4.07
C GLY A 142 5.57 -11.95 5.04
N ASP A 143 5.40 -10.72 4.54
CA ASP A 143 5.14 -9.54 5.36
C ASP A 143 3.64 -9.41 5.60
N SER A 144 3.24 -9.12 6.83
CA SER A 144 1.82 -9.05 7.23
C SER A 144 1.63 -8.09 8.40
N GLY A 145 0.45 -7.47 8.45
CA GLY A 145 -0.02 -6.71 9.61
C GLY A 145 -1.48 -7.07 9.90
N ILE A 146 -1.88 -7.04 11.17
CA ILE A 146 -3.23 -7.31 11.64
C ILE A 146 -3.79 -6.10 12.39
N THR A 147 -5.04 -5.73 12.11
CA THR A 147 -5.77 -4.74 12.91
C THR A 147 -6.35 -5.39 14.17
N GLY A 148 -6.69 -4.59 15.17
CA GLY A 148 -7.61 -5.03 16.20
C GLY A 148 -9.02 -5.31 15.64
N PRO A 149 -9.91 -5.91 16.46
CA PRO A 149 -11.24 -6.33 16.03
C PRO A 149 -12.27 -5.19 15.95
N ASN A 150 -11.96 -4.03 16.52
CA ASN A 150 -12.95 -2.96 16.66
C ASN A 150 -12.93 -2.03 15.45
N LYS A 151 -14.07 -1.42 15.18
CA LYS A 151 -14.16 -0.35 14.19
C LYS A 151 -13.26 0.83 14.59
N GLY A 152 -12.41 1.24 13.67
CA GLY A 152 -11.42 2.30 13.87
C GLY A 152 -10.02 1.78 14.23
N ASP A 153 -9.89 0.52 14.64
CA ASP A 153 -8.57 -0.09 14.82
C ASP A 153 -7.78 -0.04 13.52
N LYS A 154 -6.51 0.26 13.63
CA LYS A 154 -5.66 0.49 12.47
C LYS A 154 -4.21 0.10 12.74
N PHE A 155 -3.49 -0.11 11.66
CA PHE A 155 -2.03 -0.13 11.67
C PHE A 155 -1.48 0.65 10.48
N GLU A 156 -0.22 1.02 10.56
CA GLU A 156 0.56 1.67 9.52
C GLU A 156 1.89 0.96 9.35
N VAL A 157 2.29 0.76 8.09
CA VAL A 157 3.56 0.12 7.76
C VAL A 157 4.25 0.87 6.62
N PRO A 158 5.58 0.99 6.64
CA PRO A 158 6.32 1.50 5.50
C PRO A 158 6.28 0.49 4.34
N VAL A 159 6.12 1.01 3.12
CA VAL A 159 6.21 0.22 1.89
C VAL A 159 7.58 0.45 1.28
N THR A 160 8.50 -0.46 1.54
CA THR A 160 9.90 -0.36 1.09
C THR A 160 10.18 -1.15 -0.20
N ALA A 161 9.15 -1.71 -0.82
CA ALA A 161 9.28 -2.31 -2.14
C ALA A 161 9.68 -1.25 -3.17
N PRO A 162 10.57 -1.58 -4.13
CA PRO A 162 10.99 -0.62 -5.15
C PRO A 162 9.85 -0.25 -6.10
N ALA A 163 9.92 0.96 -6.67
CA ALA A 163 8.99 1.43 -7.69
C ALA A 163 8.89 0.43 -8.86
N GLY A 164 7.73 0.34 -9.46
CA GLY A 164 7.39 -0.62 -10.50
C GLY A 164 6.97 -2.01 -9.99
N LYS A 165 7.06 -2.28 -8.69
CA LYS A 165 6.58 -3.55 -8.11
C LYS A 165 5.08 -3.56 -7.93
N THR A 166 4.50 -4.74 -8.11
CA THR A 166 3.12 -5.04 -7.70
C THR A 166 3.17 -6.11 -6.62
N LEU A 167 2.70 -5.75 -5.43
CA LEU A 167 2.53 -6.66 -4.31
C LEU A 167 1.08 -7.17 -4.31
N HIS A 168 0.92 -8.48 -4.25
CA HIS A 168 -0.40 -9.09 -4.05
C HIS A 168 -0.62 -9.29 -2.55
N PHE A 169 -1.80 -8.96 -2.07
CA PHE A 169 -2.12 -9.14 -0.66
C PHE A 169 -3.54 -9.66 -0.46
N MET A 170 -3.75 -10.23 0.71
CA MET A 170 -5.02 -10.79 1.14
C MET A 170 -5.22 -10.61 2.65
N CYS A 171 -6.44 -10.83 3.11
CA CYS A 171 -6.72 -11.04 4.52
C CYS A 171 -6.64 -12.53 4.84
N ILE A 172 -5.80 -12.94 5.79
CA ILE A 172 -5.68 -14.36 6.15
C ILE A 172 -6.86 -14.86 6.98
N VAL A 173 -7.61 -13.97 7.62
CA VAL A 173 -8.85 -14.27 8.34
C VAL A 173 -10.01 -14.50 7.40
N HIS A 174 -10.00 -13.77 6.26
CA HIS A 174 -11.04 -13.79 5.24
C HIS A 174 -10.40 -13.99 3.85
N PRO A 175 -10.04 -15.23 3.48
CA PRO A 175 -9.17 -15.49 2.32
C PRO A 175 -9.72 -15.01 0.97
N TRP A 176 -10.99 -14.75 0.86
CA TRP A 176 -11.61 -14.14 -0.34
C TRP A 176 -11.37 -12.64 -0.47
N MET A 177 -10.91 -11.96 0.60
CA MET A 177 -10.51 -10.57 0.55
C MET A 177 -9.10 -10.47 -0.03
N GLN A 178 -9.00 -10.10 -1.30
CA GLN A 178 -7.74 -10.04 -2.05
C GLN A 178 -7.64 -8.73 -2.82
N ALA A 179 -6.44 -8.18 -2.93
CA ALA A 179 -6.16 -6.98 -3.70
C ALA A 179 -4.68 -6.89 -4.11
N LYS A 180 -4.32 -5.77 -4.76
CA LYS A 180 -2.97 -5.47 -5.21
C LYS A 180 -2.54 -4.09 -4.72
N LEU A 181 -1.26 -3.94 -4.42
CA LEU A 181 -0.60 -2.68 -4.17
C LEU A 181 0.44 -2.44 -5.28
N LYS A 182 0.23 -1.42 -6.07
CA LYS A 182 1.23 -0.92 -7.04
C LYS A 182 2.14 0.06 -6.32
N VAL A 183 3.44 -0.13 -6.45
CA VAL A 183 4.46 0.75 -5.89
C VAL A 183 5.05 1.58 -7.02
N GLU A 184 5.01 2.90 -6.91
CA GLU A 184 5.44 3.87 -7.91
C GLU A 184 6.54 4.78 -7.38
#